data_277850a9817d00fc8f0be34669bb45d7
#
_entry.id   277850a9817d00fc8f0be34669bb45d7
#
_cell.length_a   1.000
_cell.length_b   1.000
_cell.length_c   1.000
_cell.angle_alpha   90.00
_cell.angle_beta   90.00
_cell.angle_gamma   90.00
#
_symmetry.space_group_name_H-M   'P 1'
#
loop_
_entity.id
_entity.type
_entity.pdbx_description
1 polymer ?
#
loop_
_entity_poly.entity_id
_entity_poly.type
_entity_poly.pdbx_seq_one_letter_code
_entity_poly.pdbx_strand_id
1 'polypeptide(L)' 'MEELDKKDWEIFQANPSNTLSVEEVKLVSELHAKYYKHNYHVPCSCNPKTIIKWIDDLNKIYE' A
#
# COMPACT_ATOMS: atom_id res chain seq x y z
N MET A 1 7.36 6.31 8.52
CA MET A 1 7.06 6.63 7.10
C MET A 1 7.38 8.10 6.86
N GLU A 2 7.95 8.42 5.73
CA GLU A 2 8.29 9.79 5.38
C GLU A 2 7.05 10.67 5.26
N GLU A 3 7.21 11.97 5.47
CA GLU A 3 6.08 12.90 5.49
C GLU A 3 5.27 12.90 4.20
N LEU A 4 5.95 12.90 3.05
CA LEU A 4 5.26 12.86 1.75
C LEU A 4 4.49 11.55 1.57
N ASP A 5 5.09 10.46 1.99
CA ASP A 5 4.46 9.15 1.90
C ASP A 5 3.27 9.05 2.86
N LYS A 6 3.37 9.70 4.01
CA LYS A 6 2.24 9.75 4.96
C LYS A 6 1.04 10.46 4.35
N LYS A 7 1.26 11.56 3.62
CA LYS A 7 0.17 12.27 2.96
C LYS A 7 -0.52 11.39 1.93
N ASP A 8 0.26 10.70 1.11
CA ASP A 8 -0.30 9.80 0.11
C ASP A 8 -1.06 8.66 0.77
N TRP A 9 -0.54 8.13 1.87
CA TRP A 9 -1.17 7.06 2.61
C TRP A 9 -2.47 7.51 3.27
N GLU A 10 -2.50 8.73 3.80
CA GLU A 10 -3.71 9.30 4.38
C GLU A 10 -4.81 9.46 3.34
N ILE A 11 -4.46 9.93 2.15
CA ILE A 11 -5.41 10.06 1.04
C ILE A 11 -5.95 8.68 0.67
N PHE A 12 -5.09 7.69 0.61
CA PHE A 12 -5.49 6.32 0.33
C PHE A 12 -6.49 5.81 1.37
N GLN A 13 -6.20 6.02 2.65
CA GLN A 13 -7.06 5.54 3.73
C GLN A 13 -8.38 6.30 3.81
N ALA A 14 -8.40 7.55 3.41
CA ALA A 14 -9.62 8.37 3.42
C ALA A 14 -10.60 7.96 2.33
N ASN A 15 -10.15 7.18 1.35
CA ASN A 15 -11.00 6.72 0.25
C ASN A 15 -11.71 5.42 0.68
N PRO A 16 -13.03 5.44 0.89
CA PRO A 16 -13.78 4.29 1.43
C PRO A 16 -14.06 3.19 0.39
N SER A 17 -13.27 3.10 -0.65
CA SER A 17 -13.48 2.10 -1.68
C SER A 17 -13.27 0.68 -1.14
N ASN A 18 -14.22 -0.21 -1.39
CA ASN A 18 -14.10 -1.62 -1.03
C ASN A 18 -13.22 -2.39 -2.01
N THR A 19 -12.96 -1.80 -3.18
CA THR A 19 -12.11 -2.40 -4.19
C THR A 19 -10.97 -1.46 -4.50
N LEU A 20 -9.76 -2.00 -4.54
CA LEU A 20 -8.58 -1.21 -4.84
C LEU A 20 -8.46 -1.00 -6.35
N SER A 21 -8.22 0.24 -6.75
CA SER A 21 -7.89 0.53 -8.14
C SER A 21 -6.46 0.10 -8.44
N VAL A 22 -6.12 0.04 -9.73
CA VAL A 22 -4.76 -0.29 -10.14
C VAL A 22 -3.75 0.68 -9.53
N GLU A 23 -4.11 1.96 -9.48
CA GLU A 23 -3.24 3.00 -8.91
C GLU A 23 -3.02 2.78 -7.42
N GLU A 24 -4.05 2.40 -6.69
CA GLU A 24 -3.94 2.11 -5.27
C GLU A 24 -3.06 0.89 -5.01
N VAL A 25 -3.22 -0.15 -5.81
CA VAL A 25 -2.38 -1.34 -5.71
C VAL A 25 -0.92 -0.99 -5.97
N LYS A 26 -0.66 -0.15 -6.98
CA LYS A 26 0.70 0.30 -7.27
C LYS A 26 1.29 1.10 -6.12
N LEU A 27 0.50 1.99 -5.52
CA LEU A 27 0.97 2.78 -4.38
C LEU A 27 1.37 1.87 -3.21
N VAL A 28 0.51 0.93 -2.85
CA VAL A 28 0.80 0.00 -1.76
C VAL A 28 2.06 -0.80 -2.07
N SER A 29 2.17 -1.32 -3.29
CA SER A 29 3.32 -2.12 -3.70
C SER A 29 4.62 -1.32 -3.65
N GLU A 30 4.58 -0.08 -4.12
CA GLU A 30 5.75 0.80 -4.14
C GLU A 30 6.20 1.14 -2.72
N LEU A 31 5.28 1.54 -1.86
CA LEU A 31 5.61 1.86 -0.48
C LEU A 31 6.13 0.65 0.27
N HIS A 32 5.51 -0.50 0.08
CA HIS A 32 5.96 -1.72 0.74
C HIS A 32 7.36 -2.12 0.29
N ALA A 33 7.63 -2.04 -1.01
CA ALA A 33 8.96 -2.34 -1.54
C ALA A 33 10.01 -1.38 -0.97
N LYS A 34 9.65 -0.10 -0.84
CA LYS A 34 10.54 0.93 -0.32
C LYS A 34 10.90 0.69 1.14
N TYR A 35 9.90 0.42 1.97
CA TYR A 35 10.11 0.33 3.42
C TYR A 35 10.54 -1.05 3.91
N TYR A 36 10.18 -2.09 3.16
CA TYR A 36 10.56 -3.46 3.50
C TYR A 36 11.70 -3.99 2.64
N LYS A 37 12.24 -3.14 1.76
CA LYS A 37 13.45 -3.43 0.98
C LYS A 37 13.38 -4.72 0.16
N HIS A 38 12.28 -4.91 -0.55
CA HIS A 38 12.18 -5.98 -1.51
C HIS A 38 11.99 -5.42 -2.91
N ASN A 39 12.14 -6.25 -3.92
CA ASN A 39 11.96 -5.82 -5.30
C ASN A 39 10.52 -5.38 -5.52
N TYR A 40 10.36 -4.25 -6.21
CA TYR A 40 9.05 -3.76 -6.57
C TYR A 40 8.35 -4.77 -7.49
N HIS A 41 7.14 -5.12 -7.13
CA HIS A 41 6.27 -5.90 -8.00
C HIS A 41 4.82 -5.66 -7.59
N VAL A 42 3.94 -5.75 -8.56
CA VAL A 42 2.50 -5.60 -8.31
C VAL A 42 1.90 -7.00 -8.19
N PRO A 43 1.35 -7.37 -7.03
CA PRO A 43 0.76 -8.70 -6.87
C PRO A 43 -0.47 -8.86 -7.75
N CYS A 44 -0.78 -10.09 -8.10
CA CYS A 44 -1.95 -10.39 -8.93
C CYS A 44 -3.23 -9.97 -8.20
N SER A 45 -4.10 -9.25 -8.91
CA SER A 45 -5.37 -8.79 -8.34
C SER A 45 -6.32 -9.94 -8.00
N CYS A 46 -6.05 -11.12 -8.50
CA CYS A 46 -6.86 -12.29 -8.17
C CYS A 46 -6.58 -12.86 -6.78
N ASN A 47 -5.55 -12.33 -6.09
CA ASN A 47 -5.24 -12.74 -4.73
C ASN A 47 -5.10 -11.50 -3.83
N PRO A 48 -6.20 -10.97 -3.31
CA PRO A 48 -6.17 -9.74 -2.52
C PRO A 48 -5.52 -9.89 -1.15
N LYS A 49 -5.27 -11.11 -0.70
CA LYS A 49 -4.68 -11.35 0.61
C LYS A 49 -3.30 -10.70 0.76
N THR A 50 -2.49 -10.73 -0.28
CA THR A 50 -1.17 -10.13 -0.26
C THR A 50 -1.26 -8.61 -0.08
N ILE A 51 -2.17 -7.98 -0.81
CA ILE A 51 -2.37 -6.54 -0.70
C ILE A 51 -2.88 -6.16 0.68
N ILE A 52 -3.82 -6.91 1.22
CA ILE A 52 -4.36 -6.66 2.56
C ILE A 52 -3.25 -6.74 3.61
N LYS A 53 -2.40 -7.74 3.50
CA LYS A 53 -1.25 -7.91 4.39
C LYS A 53 -0.29 -6.72 4.29
N TRP A 54 -0.01 -6.27 3.07
CA TRP A 54 0.88 -5.14 2.85
C TRP A 54 0.29 -3.84 3.40
N ILE A 55 -1.01 -3.65 3.27
CA ILE A 55 -1.69 -2.50 3.85
C ILE A 55 -1.54 -2.51 5.37
N ASP A 56 -1.72 -3.66 5.99
CA ASP A 56 -1.56 -3.80 7.43
C ASP A 56 -0.12 -3.53 7.86
N ASP A 57 0.85 -4.05 7.11
CA ASP A 57 2.26 -3.79 7.39
C ASP A 57 2.59 -2.30 7.30
N LEU A 58 2.08 -1.62 6.27
CA LEU A 58 2.32 -0.19 6.11
C LEU A 58 1.64 0.62 7.20
N ASN A 59 0.48 0.22 7.67
CA ASN A 59 -0.18 0.87 8.79
C ASN A 59 0.67 0.81 10.06
N LYS A 60 1.39 -0.27 10.25
CA LYS A 60 2.27 -0.42 11.41
C LYS A 60 3.42 0.58 11.39
N ILE A 61 3.99 0.84 10.23
CA ILE A 61 5.09 1.80 10.10
C ILE A 61 4.60 3.24 9.92
N TYR A 62 3.33 3.41 9.57
CA TYR A 62 2.72 4.74 9.49
C TYR A 62 2.65 5.39 10.87
N GLU A 63 2.35 4.60 11.85
CA GLU A 63 2.32 5.06 13.23
C GLU A 63 3.75 5.26 13.76
#